data_b2812153c1f837daafd065ff9cffba1f
#
_entry.id   b2812153c1f837daafd065ff9cffba1f
#
_cell.length_a   1.000
_cell.length_b   1.000
_cell.length_c   1.000
_cell.angle_alpha   90.00
_cell.angle_beta   90.00
_cell.angle_gamma   90.00
#
_symmetry.space_group_name_H-M   'P 1'
#
loop_
_entity.id
_entity.type
_entity.pdbx_description
1 polymer ?
#
loop_
_entity_poly.entity_id
_entity_poly.type
_entity_poly.pdbx_seq_one_letter_code
_entity_poly.pdbx_strand_id
1 'polypeptide(L)'
;MTDFAWHFPQFDTAKAEDSLSDVVKVIQWRYVAEDGETSAQAYGAVDLGAPDPEAFTEYSDLTEQWAIDAVIGSWGDSSLEDVQAALQAQIDIQNDPPIVAMQPPFAS
;
A
#
# COMPACT_ATOMS: atom_id res chain seq x y z
N MET A 1 -19.12 2.11 7.92
CA MET A 1 -18.68 1.95 6.54
C MET A 1 -17.17 2.09 6.46
N THR A 2 -16.49 1.17 5.79
CA THR A 2 -15.04 1.20 5.72
C THR A 2 -14.59 2.05 4.54
N ASP A 3 -13.71 2.99 4.80
CA ASP A 3 -13.09 3.84 3.78
C ASP A 3 -11.68 3.36 3.51
N PHE A 4 -11.28 3.35 2.24
CA PHE A 4 -9.94 2.94 1.82
C PHE A 4 -9.24 4.11 1.16
N ALA A 5 -7.96 4.27 1.44
CA ALA A 5 -7.17 5.34 0.86
C ALA A 5 -5.73 4.90 0.59
N TRP A 6 -5.17 5.36 -0.52
CA TRP A 6 -3.77 5.16 -0.87
C TRP A 6 -2.94 6.31 -0.34
N HIS A 7 -1.73 5.98 0.14
CA HIS A 7 -0.72 6.96 0.51
C HIS A 7 0.61 6.55 -0.08
N PHE A 8 1.33 7.49 -0.63
CA PHE A 8 2.67 7.27 -1.19
C PHE A 8 3.64 8.18 -0.46
N PRO A 9 4.18 7.73 0.69
CA PRO A 9 5.02 8.59 1.51
C PRO A 9 6.33 8.98 0.84
N GLN A 10 6.82 8.14 -0.08
CA GLN A 10 8.11 8.41 -0.71
C GLN A 10 8.29 7.59 -1.98
N PHE A 11 8.90 8.22 -2.98
CA PHE A 11 9.47 7.54 -4.14
C PHE A 11 10.97 7.62 -4.02
N ASP A 12 11.66 6.48 -4.09
CA ASP A 12 13.12 6.47 -4.16
C ASP A 12 13.50 6.66 -5.63
N THR A 13 14.16 7.75 -5.92
CA THR A 13 14.36 8.24 -7.27
C THR A 13 15.83 8.38 -7.59
N ALA A 14 16.27 7.83 -8.73
CA ALA A 14 17.61 8.06 -9.25
C ALA A 14 17.63 9.39 -10.00
N LYS A 15 18.62 10.23 -9.71
CA LYS A 15 18.73 11.55 -10.35
C LYS A 15 18.98 11.43 -11.84
N ALA A 16 19.72 10.40 -12.25
CA ALA A 16 20.02 10.16 -13.65
C ALA A 16 20.28 8.67 -13.86
N GLU A 17 19.71 8.11 -14.92
CA GLU A 17 19.93 6.72 -15.30
C GLU A 17 19.68 6.61 -16.80
N ASP A 18 20.63 6.06 -17.55
CA ASP A 18 20.52 5.83 -19.00
C ASP A 18 20.00 7.05 -19.78
N SER A 19 20.56 8.23 -19.51
CA SER A 19 20.18 9.51 -20.11
C SER A 19 18.81 10.04 -19.65
N LEU A 20 18.16 9.36 -18.73
CA LEU A 20 16.90 9.81 -18.14
C LEU A 20 17.17 10.51 -16.81
N SER A 21 16.31 11.46 -16.46
CA SER A 21 16.41 12.22 -15.21
C SER A 21 15.24 11.90 -14.28
N ASP A 22 15.49 11.90 -12.99
CA ASP A 22 14.47 11.72 -11.96
C ASP A 22 13.65 10.44 -12.19
N VAL A 23 14.38 9.32 -12.28
CA VAL A 23 13.79 8.00 -12.53
C VAL A 23 13.35 7.38 -11.23
N VAL A 24 12.05 7.11 -11.06
CA VAL A 24 11.54 6.44 -9.87
C VAL A 24 11.98 4.99 -9.91
N LYS A 25 12.73 4.56 -8.89
CA LYS A 25 13.25 3.20 -8.77
C LYS A 25 12.41 2.36 -7.83
N VAL A 26 11.91 2.95 -6.76
CA VAL A 26 11.12 2.26 -5.74
C VAL A 26 9.94 3.13 -5.37
N ILE A 27 8.75 2.52 -5.35
CA ILE A 27 7.54 3.17 -4.86
C ILE A 27 7.26 2.63 -3.47
N GLN A 28 7.30 3.48 -2.47
CA GLN A 28 6.87 3.12 -1.13
C GLN A 28 5.40 3.49 -0.99
N TRP A 29 4.59 2.53 -0.55
CA TRP A 29 3.15 2.70 -0.56
C TRP A 29 2.53 2.24 0.75
N ARG A 30 1.35 2.79 1.00
CA ARG A 30 0.51 2.38 2.12
C ARG A 30 -0.94 2.43 1.67
N TYR A 31 -1.69 1.40 1.99
CA TYR A 31 -3.12 1.35 1.72
C TYR A 31 -3.84 1.19 3.04
N VAL A 32 -4.65 2.17 3.40
CA VAL A 32 -5.26 2.29 4.73
C VAL A 32 -6.75 2.08 4.63
N ALA A 33 -7.29 1.23 5.50
CA ALA A 33 -8.72 1.04 5.69
C ALA A 33 -9.12 1.64 7.03
N GLU A 34 -10.17 2.45 7.04
CA GLU A 34 -10.66 3.07 8.26
C GLU A 34 -12.17 2.84 8.39
N ASP A 35 -12.60 2.44 9.60
CA ASP A 35 -13.99 2.28 9.94
C ASP A 35 -14.21 2.93 11.32
N GLY A 36 -14.59 4.20 11.29
CA GLY A 36 -14.69 4.98 12.51
C GLY A 36 -13.35 5.14 13.20
N GLU A 37 -13.23 4.60 14.41
CA GLU A 37 -11.99 4.66 15.19
C GLU A 37 -11.06 3.49 14.93
N THR A 38 -11.50 2.50 14.17
CA THR A 38 -10.73 1.30 13.88
C THR A 38 -10.05 1.43 12.52
N SER A 39 -8.79 1.04 12.45
CA SER A 39 -8.07 1.09 11.18
C SER A 39 -7.16 -0.13 11.00
N ALA A 40 -6.86 -0.42 9.74
CA ALA A 40 -5.90 -1.44 9.35
C ALA A 40 -5.16 -0.92 8.13
N GLN A 41 -3.94 -1.38 7.92
CA GLN A 41 -3.16 -0.94 6.78
C GLN A 41 -2.28 -2.06 6.21
N ALA A 42 -2.09 -1.98 4.90
CA ALA A 42 -1.06 -2.74 4.20
C ALA A 42 -0.02 -1.74 3.70
N TYR A 43 1.23 -2.14 3.64
CA TYR A 43 2.30 -1.27 3.17
C TYR A 43 3.41 -2.10 2.57
N GLY A 44 4.24 -1.44 1.77
CA GLY A 44 5.36 -2.12 1.16
C GLY A 44 6.17 -1.20 0.25
N ALA A 45 7.04 -1.80 -0.51
CA ALA A 45 7.85 -1.12 -1.49
C ALA A 45 7.88 -1.94 -2.77
N VAL A 46 7.79 -1.27 -3.90
CA VAL A 46 7.84 -1.89 -5.23
C VAL A 46 9.09 -1.41 -5.93
N ASP A 47 9.96 -2.35 -6.33
CA ASP A 47 11.15 -2.06 -7.11
C ASP A 47 10.77 -2.13 -8.59
N LEU A 48 10.90 -1.00 -9.29
CA LEU A 48 10.51 -0.90 -10.69
C LEU A 48 11.60 -1.38 -11.65
N GLY A 49 12.82 -1.61 -11.16
CA GLY A 49 13.93 -2.03 -12.00
C GLY A 49 14.43 -0.91 -12.92
N ALA A 50 14.99 -1.30 -14.06
CA ALA A 50 15.50 -0.35 -15.03
C ALA A 50 14.37 0.29 -15.82
N PRO A 51 14.46 1.60 -16.14
CA PRO A 51 13.43 2.26 -16.93
C PRO A 51 13.50 1.84 -18.39
N ASP A 52 12.34 1.90 -19.06
CA ASP A 52 12.24 1.70 -20.50
C ASP A 52 12.25 3.11 -21.15
N PRO A 53 13.31 3.51 -21.84
CA PRO A 53 13.36 4.85 -22.43
C PRO A 53 12.25 5.14 -23.43
N GLU A 54 11.71 4.11 -24.08
CA GLU A 54 10.63 4.28 -25.05
C GLU A 54 9.26 4.45 -24.38
N ALA A 55 9.13 4.00 -23.14
CA ALA A 55 7.89 4.08 -22.38
C ALA A 55 8.02 4.93 -21.12
N PHE A 56 9.08 5.74 -21.02
CA PHE A 56 9.36 6.54 -19.84
C PHE A 56 8.42 7.74 -19.75
N THR A 57 7.86 7.93 -18.55
CA THR A 57 7.04 9.10 -18.23
C THR A 57 7.87 10.05 -17.38
N GLU A 58 7.93 11.33 -17.77
CA GLU A 58 8.65 12.34 -16.99
C GLU A 58 8.10 12.43 -15.57
N TYR A 59 8.99 12.67 -14.60
CA TYR A 59 8.62 12.71 -13.20
C TYR A 59 7.48 13.70 -12.93
N SER A 60 7.51 14.86 -13.55
CA SER A 60 6.48 15.88 -13.36
C SER A 60 5.12 15.50 -13.94
N ASP A 61 5.07 14.49 -14.81
CA ASP A 61 3.85 14.01 -15.44
C ASP A 61 3.26 12.77 -14.73
N LEU A 62 3.92 12.26 -13.70
CA LEU A 62 3.43 11.10 -12.96
C LEU A 62 2.16 11.46 -12.18
N THR A 63 1.24 10.51 -12.13
CA THR A 63 -0.03 10.68 -11.44
C THR A 63 -0.15 9.65 -10.32
N GLU A 64 -1.09 9.88 -9.41
CA GLU A 64 -1.40 8.89 -8.38
C GLU A 64 -1.87 7.58 -9.02
N GLN A 65 -2.65 7.67 -10.08
CA GLN A 65 -3.12 6.45 -10.77
C GLN A 65 -1.96 5.64 -11.34
N TRP A 66 -0.92 6.29 -11.86
CA TRP A 66 0.29 5.61 -12.31
C TRP A 66 0.91 4.78 -11.18
N ALA A 67 1.03 5.37 -9.99
CA ALA A 67 1.61 4.70 -8.83
C ALA A 67 0.72 3.54 -8.36
N ILE A 68 -0.59 3.73 -8.33
CA ILE A 68 -1.54 2.69 -7.95
C ILE A 68 -1.44 1.49 -8.90
N ASP A 69 -1.41 1.76 -10.20
CA ASP A 69 -1.32 0.70 -11.21
C ASP A 69 -0.01 -0.09 -11.09
N ALA A 70 1.09 0.61 -10.80
CA ALA A 70 2.39 -0.05 -10.60
C ALA A 70 2.38 -0.96 -9.38
N VAL A 71 1.79 -0.52 -8.27
CA VAL A 71 1.69 -1.31 -7.05
C VAL A 71 0.82 -2.54 -7.29
N ILE A 72 -0.36 -2.36 -7.85
CA ILE A 72 -1.28 -3.47 -8.11
C ILE A 72 -0.66 -4.46 -9.09
N GLY A 73 0.02 -3.97 -10.11
CA GLY A 73 0.71 -4.83 -11.07
C GLY A 73 1.79 -5.69 -10.45
N SER A 74 2.40 -5.25 -9.36
CA SER A 74 3.44 -6.01 -8.65
C SER A 74 2.89 -7.16 -7.83
N TRP A 75 1.59 -7.19 -7.57
CA TRP A 75 0.98 -8.21 -6.73
C TRP A 75 0.74 -9.55 -7.44
N GLY A 76 0.95 -9.61 -8.73
CA GLY A 76 0.76 -10.84 -9.49
C GLY A 76 -0.71 -11.24 -9.54
N ASP A 77 -1.03 -12.41 -8.97
CA ASP A 77 -2.40 -12.94 -8.99
C ASP A 77 -3.32 -12.29 -7.95
N SER A 78 -2.78 -11.52 -7.02
CA SER A 78 -3.60 -10.84 -6.02
C SER A 78 -4.24 -9.59 -6.62
N SER A 79 -5.43 -9.25 -6.14
CA SER A 79 -6.16 -8.08 -6.61
C SER A 79 -6.36 -7.08 -5.49
N LEU A 80 -6.77 -5.86 -5.86
CA LEU A 80 -7.13 -4.85 -4.87
C LEU A 80 -8.27 -5.34 -3.98
N GLU A 81 -9.21 -6.08 -4.53
CA GLU A 81 -10.33 -6.65 -3.74
C GLU A 81 -9.82 -7.60 -2.67
N ASP A 82 -8.78 -8.39 -2.97
CA ASP A 82 -8.17 -9.29 -1.99
C ASP A 82 -7.55 -8.53 -0.83
N VAL A 83 -6.86 -7.43 -1.13
CA VAL A 83 -6.25 -6.58 -0.11
C VAL A 83 -7.33 -5.90 0.74
N GLN A 84 -8.38 -5.39 0.09
CA GLN A 84 -9.50 -4.78 0.81
C GLN A 84 -10.18 -5.78 1.74
N ALA A 85 -10.38 -7.01 1.28
CA ALA A 85 -10.99 -8.05 2.10
C ALA A 85 -10.11 -8.40 3.31
N ALA A 86 -8.79 -8.48 3.10
CA ALA A 86 -7.86 -8.76 4.19
C ALA A 86 -7.86 -7.64 5.23
N LEU A 87 -7.88 -6.39 4.79
CA LEU A 87 -7.94 -5.24 5.69
C LEU A 87 -9.26 -5.17 6.44
N GLN A 88 -10.36 -5.47 5.75
CA GLN A 88 -11.67 -5.52 6.40
C GLN A 88 -11.70 -6.61 7.48
N ALA A 89 -11.10 -7.76 7.20
CA ALA A 89 -11.00 -8.83 8.19
C ALA A 89 -10.20 -8.40 9.42
N GLN A 90 -9.14 -7.63 9.24
CA GLN A 90 -8.36 -7.08 10.36
C GLN A 90 -9.19 -6.11 11.19
N ILE A 91 -9.99 -5.27 10.54
CA ILE A 91 -10.88 -4.32 11.23
C ILE A 91 -11.93 -5.09 12.02
N ASP A 92 -12.54 -6.11 11.42
CA ASP A 92 -13.55 -6.92 12.07
C ASP A 92 -13.00 -7.61 13.32
N ILE A 93 -11.76 -8.12 13.25
CA ILE A 93 -11.10 -8.74 14.39
C ILE A 93 -10.84 -7.72 15.50
N GLN A 94 -10.46 -6.50 15.16
CA GLN A 94 -10.25 -5.45 16.14
C GLN A 94 -11.54 -5.03 16.84
N ASN A 95 -12.66 -5.02 16.09
CA ASN A 95 -13.97 -4.63 16.64
C ASN A 95 -14.60 -5.75 17.45
N ASP A 96 -14.33 -7.01 17.09
CA ASP A 96 -14.88 -8.18 17.78
C ASP A 96 -13.84 -9.29 17.79
N PRO A 97 -12.78 -9.14 18.60
CA PRO A 97 -11.68 -10.09 18.58
C PRO A 97 -12.13 -11.47 19.08
N PRO A 98 -11.74 -12.54 18.36
CA PRO A 98 -12.09 -13.90 18.80
C PRO A 98 -11.35 -14.34 20.05
N ILE A 99 -10.24 -13.68 20.35
CA ILE A 99 -9.44 -13.96 21.54
C ILE A 99 -9.19 -12.63 22.26
N VAL A 100 -9.59 -12.56 23.50
CA VAL A 100 -9.37 -11.37 24.32
C VAL A 100 -8.63 -11.74 25.60
N ALA A 101 -7.83 -10.79 26.07
CA ALA A 101 -7.17 -10.96 27.37
C ALA A 101 -8.18 -10.63 28.45
N MET A 102 -8.50 -11.62 29.27
CA MET A 102 -9.45 -11.44 30.37
C MET A 102 -8.76 -11.86 31.67
N GLN A 103 -9.13 -11.19 32.74
CA GLN A 103 -8.66 -11.56 34.04
C GLN A 103 -9.38 -12.84 34.49
N PRO A 104 -8.68 -13.85 35.03
CA PRO A 104 -9.36 -15.04 35.51
C PRO A 104 -10.40 -14.70 36.58
N PRO A 105 -11.56 -15.38 36.62
CA PRO A 105 -12.60 -15.03 37.57
C PRO A 105 -12.20 -15.23 39.04
N PHE A 106 -11.18 -16.03 39.28
CA PHE A 106 -10.67 -16.26 40.64
C PHE A 106 -9.46 -15.37 40.99
N ALA A 107 -8.97 -14.53 40.04
CA ALA A 107 -7.88 -13.62 40.29
C ALA A 107 -8.34 -12.45 41.16
N SER A 108 -7.48 -12.01 42.03
CA SER A 108 -7.78 -10.87 42.91
C SER A 108 -6.83 -9.72 42.65
#